data_98fe244903d3491287eac2b2d0132abf
#
_entry.id   98fe244903d3491287eac2b2d0132abf
#
_cell.length_a   1.000
_cell.length_b   1.000
_cell.length_c   1.000
_cell.angle_alpha   90.00
_cell.angle_beta   90.00
_cell.angle_gamma   90.00
#
_symmetry.space_group_name_H-M   'P 1'
#
loop_
_entity.id
_entity.type
_entity.pdbx_description
1 polymer ?
#
loop_
_entity_poly.entity_id
_entity_poly.type
_entity_poly.pdbx_seq_one_letter_code
_entity_poly.pdbx_strand_id
1 'polypeptide(L)'
;MIAKKIRAVATALVLGTAAMAVATMPADAAVRSAVGKPLQEAQTLAKSGNYQGAMAKVRQAEGVGGLSAEESKIVNQMKEYLASASKGAVGGDTSVGALAKFNADWNGRRYRDVINDEDSLRKAGVLNATSMVVIAQAYENLGDYKGCVRYADAHASAGAEMVKRGMLCAFKAGDDNTARGLALKLVSMSPTPENWDQALKQAEHAKQLSDPQTLDIYRLKYLTGNLKGADEYFMLSQMLIAARVQNEAAAVVDKGVQAKLLVDARAQRLAGLAKKNAADESANINKALATAKKGSGDDLVKVGEELSGMGRYADAVDAIKAGIAKGVKDSDNAQVRLAVALYGAKQKPAAVSALDKVIKSGKTPNGKMIAQMWSLYIRNH
;
A
#
# COMPACT_ATOMS: atom_id res chain seq x y z
N MET A 1 17.90 24.64 -18.78
CA MET A 1 18.71 24.32 -17.58
C MET A 1 17.87 24.54 -16.35
N ILE A 2 17.16 23.54 -15.86
CA ILE A 2 16.48 23.56 -14.56
C ILE A 2 16.78 22.22 -13.91
N ALA A 3 17.63 22.27 -12.87
CA ALA A 3 18.07 21.12 -12.13
C ALA A 3 16.92 20.55 -11.28
N LYS A 4 16.51 19.30 -11.56
CA LYS A 4 15.59 18.52 -10.73
C LYS A 4 16.28 18.18 -9.40
N LYS A 5 15.85 18.84 -8.31
CA LYS A 5 16.16 18.41 -6.95
C LYS A 5 15.30 17.18 -6.63
N ILE A 6 15.90 16.01 -6.71
CA ILE A 6 15.36 14.78 -6.14
C ILE A 6 15.53 14.91 -4.62
N ARG A 7 14.44 15.16 -3.92
CA ARG A 7 14.39 14.98 -2.47
C ARG A 7 14.29 13.49 -2.17
N ALA A 8 15.41 12.88 -1.80
CA ALA A 8 15.43 11.61 -1.13
C ALA A 8 14.74 11.80 0.24
N VAL A 9 13.56 11.23 0.39
CA VAL A 9 12.94 11.06 1.71
C VAL A 9 13.72 9.93 2.38
N ALA A 10 14.71 10.30 3.17
CA ALA A 10 15.34 9.39 4.11
C ALA A 10 14.28 9.09 5.18
N THR A 11 13.63 7.93 5.08
CA THR A 11 12.82 7.39 6.17
C THR A 11 13.78 7.06 7.30
N ALA A 12 13.87 7.94 8.27
CA ALA A 12 14.59 7.69 9.50
C ALA A 12 13.88 6.55 10.22
N LEU A 13 14.46 5.36 10.17
CA LEU A 13 14.04 4.22 10.96
C LEU A 13 14.31 4.56 12.42
N VAL A 14 13.28 4.98 13.14
CA VAL A 14 13.33 5.11 14.60
C VAL A 14 13.22 3.69 15.16
N LEU A 15 14.34 2.96 15.12
CA LEU A 15 14.54 1.83 16.01
C LEU A 15 14.54 2.39 17.42
N GLY A 16 13.70 1.80 18.30
CA GLY A 16 13.58 2.20 19.69
C GLY A 16 14.91 2.45 20.33
N THR A 17 15.35 3.64 20.23
CA THR A 17 16.46 4.17 20.97
C THR A 17 15.95 4.27 22.40
N ALA A 18 16.60 3.58 23.33
CA ALA A 18 16.91 4.31 24.53
C ALA A 18 17.57 5.58 23.98
N ALA A 19 16.75 6.59 23.71
CA ALA A 19 17.18 7.85 23.17
C ALA A 19 18.21 8.38 24.16
N MET A 20 19.48 8.29 23.82
CA MET A 20 20.29 9.41 24.15
C MET A 20 19.69 10.55 23.35
N ALA A 21 18.69 11.21 23.92
CA ALA A 21 18.37 12.55 23.58
C ALA A 21 19.69 13.27 23.61
N VAL A 22 20.30 13.47 22.45
CA VAL A 22 21.11 14.66 22.26
C VAL A 22 20.05 15.74 22.35
N ALA A 23 19.74 16.11 23.61
CA ALA A 23 19.04 17.33 23.89
C ALA A 23 19.76 18.35 23.01
N THR A 24 19.00 19.01 22.13
CA THR A 24 19.40 20.27 21.56
C THR A 24 19.90 21.07 22.79
N MET A 25 21.22 21.12 22.96
CA MET A 25 21.81 21.77 24.10
C MET A 25 21.37 23.20 24.12
N PRO A 26 20.81 23.71 25.24
CA PRO A 26 20.69 25.14 25.40
C PRO A 26 22.09 25.72 25.21
N ALA A 27 22.21 26.87 24.57
CA ALA A 27 23.42 27.50 24.08
C ALA A 27 24.45 27.89 25.20
N ASP A 28 24.26 27.47 26.45
CA ASP A 28 25.02 27.96 27.62
C ASP A 28 25.93 26.91 28.32
N ALA A 29 26.07 25.68 27.77
CA ALA A 29 27.08 24.74 28.27
C ALA A 29 27.79 24.03 27.12
N ALA A 30 28.64 24.77 26.41
CA ALA A 30 29.44 24.21 25.32
C ALA A 30 30.45 23.18 25.86
N VAL A 31 30.23 21.89 25.56
CA VAL A 31 31.21 20.84 25.75
C VAL A 31 32.51 21.25 25.04
N ARG A 32 33.61 21.31 25.73
CA ARG A 32 34.91 21.67 25.13
C ARG A 32 35.26 20.74 23.98
N SER A 33 35.74 21.28 22.88
CA SER A 33 36.08 20.51 21.67
C SER A 33 37.03 19.36 21.94
N ALA A 34 37.92 19.50 22.95
CA ALA A 34 38.84 18.46 23.39
C ALA A 34 38.12 17.25 24.02
N VAL A 35 36.93 17.44 24.58
CA VAL A 35 36.07 16.38 25.13
C VAL A 35 35.08 15.90 24.09
N GLY A 36 34.45 16.82 23.33
CA GLY A 36 33.39 16.53 22.39
C GLY A 36 33.83 15.70 21.17
N LYS A 37 35.02 15.99 20.60
CA LYS A 37 35.55 15.22 19.45
C LYS A 37 35.77 13.74 19.78
N PRO A 38 36.48 13.35 20.83
CA PRO A 38 36.62 11.95 21.18
C PRO A 38 35.29 11.27 21.48
N LEU A 39 34.31 11.96 22.08
CA LEU A 39 32.99 11.39 22.33
C LEU A 39 32.20 11.15 21.03
N GLN A 40 32.31 12.02 20.03
CA GLN A 40 31.74 11.80 18.70
C GLN A 40 32.38 10.61 17.98
N GLU A 41 33.71 10.49 18.07
CA GLU A 41 34.43 9.33 17.52
C GLU A 41 34.02 8.05 18.26
N ALA A 42 33.86 8.09 19.59
CA ALA A 42 33.35 6.97 20.37
C ALA A 42 31.98 6.54 19.92
N GLN A 43 31.10 7.50 19.68
CA GLN A 43 29.75 7.22 19.19
C GLN A 43 29.76 6.57 17.79
N THR A 44 30.63 7.03 16.89
CA THR A 44 30.79 6.44 15.54
C THR A 44 31.32 5.01 15.63
N LEU A 45 32.35 4.76 16.47
CA LEU A 45 32.89 3.44 16.71
C LEU A 45 31.88 2.50 17.38
N ALA A 46 31.09 2.99 18.32
CA ALA A 46 30.02 2.21 18.95
C ALA A 46 28.93 1.79 17.93
N LYS A 47 28.54 2.71 17.02
CA LYS A 47 27.60 2.42 15.95
C LYS A 47 28.09 1.33 14.96
N SER A 48 29.41 1.22 14.79
CA SER A 48 30.05 0.17 13.99
C SER A 48 30.32 -1.13 14.76
N GLY A 49 29.92 -1.22 16.04
CA GLY A 49 30.14 -2.40 16.90
C GLY A 49 31.57 -2.46 17.49
N ASN A 50 32.43 -1.49 17.21
CA ASN A 50 33.78 -1.44 17.77
C ASN A 50 33.77 -0.81 19.17
N TYR A 51 33.22 -1.55 20.15
CA TYR A 51 33.06 -1.07 21.53
C TYR A 51 34.41 -0.86 22.26
N GLN A 52 35.44 -1.64 21.90
CA GLN A 52 36.79 -1.45 22.47
C GLN A 52 37.39 -0.13 21.98
N GLY A 53 37.34 0.15 20.69
CA GLY A 53 37.77 1.42 20.12
C GLY A 53 36.96 2.60 20.66
N ALA A 54 35.65 2.44 20.80
CA ALA A 54 34.76 3.43 21.38
C ALA A 54 35.14 3.74 22.83
N MET A 55 35.39 2.72 23.65
CA MET A 55 35.82 2.88 25.04
C MET A 55 37.20 3.58 25.16
N ALA A 56 38.12 3.30 24.23
CA ALA A 56 39.42 4.00 24.20
C ALA A 56 39.24 5.51 23.93
N LYS A 57 38.28 5.88 23.05
CA LYS A 57 37.94 7.28 22.77
C LYS A 57 37.25 7.97 23.94
N VAL A 58 36.43 7.26 24.70
CA VAL A 58 35.82 7.80 25.93
C VAL A 58 36.87 8.05 27.00
N ARG A 59 37.85 7.13 27.15
CA ARG A 59 39.03 7.35 28.06
C ARG A 59 39.86 8.55 27.62
N GLN A 60 39.98 8.79 26.32
CA GLN A 60 40.65 9.98 25.78
C GLN A 60 39.93 11.27 26.20
N ALA A 61 38.59 11.28 26.10
CA ALA A 61 37.76 12.39 26.55
C ALA A 61 37.88 12.62 28.06
N GLU A 62 37.91 11.55 28.85
CA GLU A 62 38.11 11.59 30.32
C GLU A 62 39.49 12.12 30.72
N GLY A 63 40.52 11.75 29.94
CA GLY A 63 41.90 12.18 30.16
C GLY A 63 42.21 13.65 29.87
N VAL A 64 41.26 14.42 29.33
CA VAL A 64 41.43 15.87 29.08
C VAL A 64 41.63 16.65 30.37
N GLY A 65 41.18 16.12 31.51
CA GLY A 65 41.31 16.77 32.82
C GLY A 65 40.37 17.95 33.03
N GLY A 66 40.04 18.25 34.27
CA GLY A 66 39.20 19.41 34.63
C GLY A 66 37.84 19.42 33.94
N LEU A 67 37.18 18.23 33.80
CA LEU A 67 35.86 18.10 33.23
C LEU A 67 34.83 18.91 34.02
N SER A 68 33.96 19.63 33.35
CA SER A 68 32.81 20.23 33.99
C SER A 68 31.86 19.14 34.51
N ALA A 69 30.92 19.49 35.38
CA ALA A 69 29.89 18.54 35.85
C ALA A 69 29.09 17.93 34.71
N GLU A 70 28.76 18.72 33.67
CA GLU A 70 28.06 18.29 32.50
C GLU A 70 28.92 17.37 31.60
N GLU A 71 30.16 17.72 31.37
CA GLU A 71 31.13 16.88 30.64
C GLU A 71 31.33 15.52 31.32
N SER A 72 31.48 15.53 32.65
CA SER A 72 31.60 14.31 33.47
C SER A 72 30.37 13.43 33.36
N LYS A 73 29.20 14.03 33.38
CA LYS A 73 27.92 13.31 33.21
C LYS A 73 27.85 12.63 31.85
N ILE A 74 28.17 13.35 30.75
CA ILE A 74 28.14 12.81 29.38
C ILE A 74 29.18 11.68 29.23
N VAL A 75 30.38 11.85 29.74
CA VAL A 75 31.43 10.82 29.72
C VAL A 75 30.97 9.56 30.47
N ASN A 76 30.40 9.71 31.68
CA ASN A 76 29.90 8.56 32.45
C ASN A 76 28.76 7.86 31.79
N GLN A 77 27.77 8.57 31.22
CA GLN A 77 26.69 7.98 30.46
C GLN A 77 27.19 7.18 29.25
N MET A 78 28.20 7.69 28.53
CA MET A 78 28.81 6.97 27.42
C MET A 78 29.56 5.72 27.90
N LYS A 79 30.29 5.79 29.05
CA LYS A 79 30.95 4.63 29.68
C LYS A 79 29.94 3.54 30.06
N GLU A 80 28.84 3.90 30.71
CA GLU A 80 27.78 2.97 31.10
C GLU A 80 27.13 2.32 29.89
N TYR A 81 26.83 3.13 28.86
CA TYR A 81 26.30 2.62 27.58
C TYR A 81 27.29 1.62 26.96
N LEU A 82 28.57 1.97 26.80
CA LEU A 82 29.57 1.08 26.18
C LEU A 82 29.86 -0.16 27.04
N ALA A 83 29.84 -0.04 28.35
CA ALA A 83 30.02 -1.17 29.27
C ALA A 83 28.85 -2.16 29.17
N SER A 84 27.62 -1.66 29.07
CA SER A 84 26.43 -2.50 28.85
C SER A 84 26.43 -3.11 27.46
N ALA A 85 26.73 -2.32 26.42
CA ALA A 85 26.80 -2.76 25.04
C ALA A 85 27.93 -3.79 24.79
N SER A 86 29.09 -3.60 25.40
CA SER A 86 30.22 -4.56 25.30
C SER A 86 29.95 -5.88 26.04
N LYS A 87 29.33 -5.84 27.23
CA LYS A 87 28.87 -7.05 27.92
C LYS A 87 27.83 -7.82 27.11
N GLY A 88 26.94 -7.11 26.41
CA GLY A 88 26.00 -7.68 25.51
C GLY A 88 26.61 -8.27 24.24
N ALA A 89 27.72 -7.72 23.75
CA ALA A 89 28.46 -8.26 22.60
C ALA A 89 29.22 -9.57 22.92
N VAL A 90 29.53 -9.81 24.19
CA VAL A 90 30.22 -11.03 24.68
C VAL A 90 29.23 -12.12 25.14
N GLY A 91 27.98 -11.74 25.44
CA GLY A 91 26.90 -12.66 25.81
C GLY A 91 25.66 -12.44 24.95
N GLY A 92 25.53 -13.17 23.84
CA GLY A 92 24.45 -12.99 22.87
C GLY A 92 23.02 -13.21 23.38
N ASP A 93 22.83 -13.39 24.67
CA ASP A 93 21.53 -13.72 25.30
C ASP A 93 20.89 -12.55 26.08
N THR A 94 21.54 -11.40 26.19
CA THR A 94 20.90 -10.22 26.80
C THR A 94 20.19 -9.37 25.74
N SER A 95 19.03 -8.79 26.10
CA SER A 95 18.23 -7.97 25.18
C SER A 95 19.03 -6.83 24.53
N VAL A 96 19.94 -6.20 25.27
CA VAL A 96 20.82 -5.12 24.78
C VAL A 96 21.88 -5.69 23.81
N GLY A 97 22.45 -6.86 24.12
CA GLY A 97 23.46 -7.50 23.29
C GLY A 97 22.91 -7.99 21.96
N ALA A 98 21.74 -8.63 21.99
CA ALA A 98 21.07 -9.11 20.78
C ALA A 98 20.71 -7.95 19.82
N LEU A 99 20.18 -6.84 20.37
CA LEU A 99 19.88 -5.64 19.56
C LEU A 99 21.15 -4.96 19.05
N ALA A 100 22.20 -4.85 19.86
CA ALA A 100 23.45 -4.23 19.45
C ALA A 100 24.13 -5.03 18.31
N LYS A 101 24.13 -6.36 18.40
CA LYS A 101 24.63 -7.24 17.34
C LYS A 101 23.82 -7.08 16.05
N PHE A 102 22.49 -7.19 16.15
CA PHE A 102 21.57 -7.03 15.03
C PHE A 102 21.78 -5.69 14.29
N ASN A 103 21.89 -4.59 15.05
CA ASN A 103 22.13 -3.28 14.46
C ASN A 103 23.53 -3.16 13.83
N ALA A 104 24.56 -3.77 14.43
CA ALA A 104 25.89 -3.81 13.86
C ALA A 104 25.94 -4.62 12.55
N ASP A 105 25.21 -5.74 12.48
CA ASP A 105 25.12 -6.57 11.30
C ASP A 105 24.35 -5.86 10.18
N TRP A 106 23.26 -5.19 10.51
CA TRP A 106 22.52 -4.36 9.56
C TRP A 106 23.38 -3.20 9.00
N ASN A 107 24.02 -2.44 9.86
CA ASN A 107 24.88 -1.32 9.47
C ASN A 107 26.11 -1.77 8.67
N GLY A 108 26.64 -2.95 9.00
CA GLY A 108 27.73 -3.61 8.29
C GLY A 108 27.30 -4.30 6.99
N ARG A 109 26.01 -4.24 6.63
CA ARG A 109 25.41 -4.93 5.45
C ARG A 109 25.63 -6.45 5.49
N ARG A 110 25.79 -7.02 6.66
CA ARG A 110 25.89 -8.48 6.85
C ARG A 110 24.49 -9.10 6.90
N TYR A 111 23.78 -9.01 5.78
CA TYR A 111 22.34 -9.35 5.72
C TYR A 111 22.03 -10.81 6.09
N ARG A 112 22.96 -11.74 5.85
CA ARG A 112 22.79 -13.15 6.27
C ARG A 112 22.84 -13.27 7.79
N ASP A 113 23.72 -12.51 8.44
CA ASP A 113 23.82 -12.48 9.89
C ASP A 113 22.59 -11.81 10.52
N VAL A 114 22.06 -10.74 9.90
CA VAL A 114 20.78 -10.11 10.29
C VAL A 114 19.63 -11.12 10.32
N ILE A 115 19.55 -12.01 9.31
CA ILE A 115 18.53 -13.05 9.27
C ILE A 115 18.75 -14.07 10.39
N ASN A 116 19.99 -14.48 10.62
CA ASN A 116 20.34 -15.45 11.65
C ASN A 116 20.16 -14.91 13.09
N ASP A 117 20.15 -13.58 13.27
CA ASP A 117 19.94 -12.93 14.56
C ASP A 117 18.51 -13.04 15.08
N GLU A 118 17.54 -13.45 14.24
CA GLU A 118 16.13 -13.56 14.65
C GLU A 118 15.96 -14.40 15.92
N ASP A 119 16.61 -15.56 15.99
CA ASP A 119 16.50 -16.46 17.15
C ASP A 119 17.07 -15.82 18.43
N SER A 120 18.16 -15.10 18.31
CA SER A 120 18.75 -14.36 19.43
C SER A 120 17.82 -13.23 19.91
N LEU A 121 17.22 -12.48 18.97
CA LEU A 121 16.24 -11.44 19.29
C LEU A 121 14.99 -12.02 19.96
N ARG A 122 14.53 -13.18 19.48
CA ARG A 122 13.38 -13.89 20.03
C ARG A 122 13.65 -14.39 21.46
N LYS A 123 14.77 -15.05 21.67
CA LYS A 123 15.20 -15.55 23.00
C LYS A 123 15.39 -14.41 24.00
N ALA A 124 15.91 -13.29 23.52
CA ALA A 124 16.09 -12.07 24.33
C ALA A 124 14.80 -11.27 24.57
N GLY A 125 13.66 -11.69 23.98
CA GLY A 125 12.35 -11.03 24.11
C GLY A 125 12.26 -9.65 23.44
N VAL A 126 13.13 -9.36 22.47
CA VAL A 126 13.21 -8.05 21.79
C VAL A 126 12.87 -8.09 20.31
N LEU A 127 12.49 -9.27 19.80
CA LEU A 127 11.97 -9.39 18.44
C LEU A 127 10.61 -8.67 18.36
N ASN A 128 10.51 -7.65 17.52
CA ASN A 128 9.32 -6.84 17.35
C ASN A 128 9.02 -6.58 15.86
N ALA A 129 7.90 -5.91 15.57
CA ALA A 129 7.49 -5.64 14.20
C ALA A 129 8.56 -4.94 13.36
N THR A 130 9.30 -3.98 13.97
CA THR A 130 10.36 -3.24 13.28
C THR A 130 11.53 -4.15 12.91
N SER A 131 12.04 -4.95 13.85
CA SER A 131 13.14 -5.89 13.56
C SER A 131 12.73 -6.96 12.56
N MET A 132 11.49 -7.45 12.60
CA MET A 132 10.97 -8.37 11.59
C MET A 132 10.95 -7.75 10.18
N VAL A 133 10.54 -6.49 10.03
CA VAL A 133 10.59 -5.78 8.75
C VAL A 133 12.02 -5.62 8.25
N VAL A 134 12.99 -5.34 9.14
CA VAL A 134 14.43 -5.26 8.79
C VAL A 134 14.95 -6.63 8.34
N ILE A 135 14.55 -7.73 8.99
CA ILE A 135 14.90 -9.09 8.55
C ILE A 135 14.34 -9.38 7.16
N ALA A 136 13.07 -9.05 6.90
CA ALA A 136 12.48 -9.18 5.57
C ALA A 136 13.26 -8.36 4.52
N GLN A 137 13.71 -7.16 4.88
CA GLN A 137 14.54 -6.33 4.01
C GLN A 137 15.95 -6.91 3.81
N ALA A 138 16.49 -7.64 4.79
CA ALA A 138 17.78 -8.34 4.63
C ALA A 138 17.66 -9.45 3.57
N TYR A 139 16.57 -10.23 3.55
CA TYR A 139 16.27 -11.18 2.46
C TYR A 139 16.21 -10.47 1.10
N GLU A 140 15.53 -9.32 1.02
CA GLU A 140 15.43 -8.52 -0.20
C GLU A 140 16.81 -8.05 -0.69
N ASN A 141 17.65 -7.55 0.22
CA ASN A 141 19.01 -7.06 -0.10
C ASN A 141 19.96 -8.18 -0.55
N LEU A 142 19.71 -9.43 -0.12
CA LEU A 142 20.41 -10.61 -0.61
C LEU A 142 19.90 -11.10 -1.98
N GLY A 143 18.82 -10.52 -2.50
CA GLY A 143 18.15 -11.00 -3.70
C GLY A 143 17.32 -12.27 -3.48
N ASP A 144 17.19 -12.76 -2.24
CA ASP A 144 16.31 -13.88 -1.89
C ASP A 144 14.86 -13.40 -1.74
N TYR A 145 14.27 -13.02 -2.87
CA TYR A 145 12.89 -12.51 -2.91
C TYR A 145 11.87 -13.57 -2.46
N LYS A 146 12.11 -14.85 -2.76
CA LYS A 146 11.25 -15.94 -2.29
C LYS A 146 11.32 -16.12 -0.77
N GLY A 147 12.50 -16.00 -0.19
CA GLY A 147 12.70 -16.00 1.25
C GLY A 147 12.00 -14.82 1.92
N CYS A 148 12.13 -13.63 1.34
CA CYS A 148 11.43 -12.43 1.79
C CYS A 148 9.90 -12.63 1.79
N VAL A 149 9.31 -13.20 0.74
CA VAL A 149 7.86 -13.45 0.66
C VAL A 149 7.42 -14.43 1.75
N ARG A 150 8.11 -15.56 1.90
CA ARG A 150 7.78 -16.54 2.94
C ARG A 150 7.87 -15.94 4.34
N TYR A 151 8.91 -15.16 4.59
CA TYR A 151 9.10 -14.49 5.87
C TYR A 151 8.00 -13.47 6.15
N ALA A 152 7.68 -12.64 5.17
CA ALA A 152 6.63 -11.63 5.29
C ALA A 152 5.23 -12.25 5.47
N ASP A 153 4.94 -13.37 4.83
CA ASP A 153 3.66 -14.07 5.01
C ASP A 153 3.55 -14.69 6.41
N ALA A 154 4.61 -15.36 6.89
CA ALA A 154 4.67 -15.92 8.23
C ALA A 154 4.52 -14.85 9.34
N HIS A 155 4.95 -13.62 9.07
CA HIS A 155 4.94 -12.50 10.03
C HIS A 155 3.96 -11.38 9.62
N ALA A 156 2.95 -11.67 8.83
CA ALA A 156 1.99 -10.67 8.35
C ALA A 156 1.22 -9.95 9.48
N SER A 157 1.12 -10.58 10.66
CA SER A 157 0.57 -9.97 11.88
C SER A 157 1.41 -8.82 12.44
N ALA A 158 2.68 -8.68 12.01
CA ALA A 158 3.53 -7.54 12.36
C ALA A 158 3.05 -6.20 11.76
N GLY A 159 2.07 -6.23 10.85
CA GLY A 159 1.41 -5.04 10.35
C GLY A 159 1.57 -4.77 8.85
N ALA A 160 1.02 -3.63 8.42
CA ALA A 160 0.96 -3.27 7.00
C ALA A 160 2.33 -3.16 6.32
N GLU A 161 3.36 -2.68 7.02
CA GLU A 161 4.72 -2.57 6.46
C GLU A 161 5.32 -3.94 6.12
N MET A 162 5.03 -4.97 6.92
CA MET A 162 5.44 -6.34 6.62
C MET A 162 4.75 -6.87 5.36
N VAL A 163 3.44 -6.68 5.26
CA VAL A 163 2.66 -7.07 4.06
C VAL A 163 3.15 -6.34 2.82
N LYS A 164 3.43 -5.03 2.94
CA LYS A 164 4.00 -4.21 1.87
C LYS A 164 5.37 -4.73 1.42
N ARG A 165 6.22 -5.11 2.36
CA ARG A 165 7.53 -5.72 2.06
C ARG A 165 7.38 -7.02 1.29
N GLY A 166 6.50 -7.92 1.74
CA GLY A 166 6.19 -9.16 1.04
C GLY A 166 5.68 -8.93 -0.38
N MET A 167 4.80 -7.94 -0.57
CA MET A 167 4.28 -7.55 -1.89
C MET A 167 5.41 -7.11 -2.83
N LEU A 168 6.31 -6.24 -2.37
CA LEU A 168 7.46 -5.77 -3.16
C LEU A 168 8.40 -6.91 -3.53
N CYS A 169 8.65 -7.83 -2.59
CA CYS A 169 9.48 -9.02 -2.85
C CYS A 169 8.81 -9.97 -3.86
N ALA A 170 7.50 -10.19 -3.76
CA ALA A 170 6.75 -10.99 -4.72
C ALA A 170 6.82 -10.40 -6.13
N PHE A 171 6.65 -9.08 -6.24
CA PHE A 171 6.81 -8.37 -7.51
C PHE A 171 8.23 -8.55 -8.10
N LYS A 172 9.28 -8.37 -7.28
CA LYS A 172 10.68 -8.57 -7.71
C LYS A 172 10.99 -10.03 -8.06
N ALA A 173 10.29 -10.99 -7.46
CA ALA A 173 10.37 -12.41 -7.79
C ALA A 173 9.64 -12.78 -9.08
N GLY A 174 8.88 -11.87 -9.69
CA GLY A 174 8.01 -12.14 -10.83
C GLY A 174 6.75 -12.94 -10.47
N ASP A 175 6.40 -13.02 -9.19
CA ASP A 175 5.18 -13.68 -8.71
C ASP A 175 4.03 -12.67 -8.60
N ASP A 176 3.47 -12.33 -9.75
CA ASP A 176 2.39 -11.36 -9.88
C ASP A 176 1.14 -11.78 -9.11
N ASN A 177 0.87 -13.07 -8.96
CA ASN A 177 -0.32 -13.56 -8.23
C ASN A 177 -0.19 -13.28 -6.73
N THR A 178 0.96 -13.61 -6.15
CA THR A 178 1.24 -13.32 -4.74
C THR A 178 1.32 -11.81 -4.51
N ALA A 179 1.95 -11.05 -5.41
CA ALA A 179 1.99 -9.58 -5.30
C ALA A 179 0.59 -8.96 -5.27
N ARG A 180 -0.33 -9.39 -6.15
CA ARG A 180 -1.73 -8.94 -6.14
C ARG A 180 -2.47 -9.32 -4.87
N GLY A 181 -2.32 -10.57 -4.41
CA GLY A 181 -2.95 -11.02 -3.16
C GLY A 181 -2.51 -10.18 -1.95
N LEU A 182 -1.21 -9.90 -1.84
CA LEU A 182 -0.66 -9.07 -0.77
C LEU A 182 -1.06 -7.59 -0.91
N ALA A 183 -1.19 -7.07 -2.14
CA ALA A 183 -1.71 -5.71 -2.37
C ALA A 183 -3.17 -5.58 -1.87
N LEU A 184 -4.03 -6.56 -2.15
CA LEU A 184 -5.40 -6.57 -1.63
C LEU A 184 -5.45 -6.72 -0.11
N LYS A 185 -4.57 -7.55 0.47
CA LYS A 185 -4.41 -7.67 1.92
C LYS A 185 -3.99 -6.33 2.54
N LEU A 186 -3.07 -5.60 1.90
CA LEU A 186 -2.65 -4.27 2.34
C LEU A 186 -3.82 -3.28 2.36
N VAL A 187 -4.65 -3.24 1.31
CA VAL A 187 -5.88 -2.44 1.27
C VAL A 187 -6.86 -2.85 2.38
N SER A 188 -7.01 -4.16 2.66
CA SER A 188 -7.90 -4.62 3.72
C SER A 188 -7.47 -4.18 5.12
N MET A 189 -6.17 -4.02 5.35
CA MET A 189 -5.60 -3.57 6.62
C MET A 189 -5.60 -2.04 6.76
N SER A 190 -5.43 -1.34 5.65
CA SER A 190 -5.30 0.12 5.60
C SER A 190 -5.76 0.64 4.23
N PRO A 191 -7.05 1.01 4.07
CA PRO A 191 -7.65 1.39 2.78
C PRO A 191 -7.31 2.82 2.37
N THR A 192 -6.02 3.19 2.41
CA THR A 192 -5.56 4.52 1.98
C THR A 192 -5.51 4.63 0.45
N PRO A 193 -5.55 5.85 -0.11
CA PRO A 193 -5.37 6.05 -1.55
C PRO A 193 -4.08 5.43 -2.10
N GLU A 194 -2.97 5.49 -1.34
CA GLU A 194 -1.69 4.92 -1.73
C GLU A 194 -1.74 3.40 -1.83
N ASN A 195 -2.38 2.73 -0.88
CA ASN A 195 -2.53 1.28 -0.89
C ASN A 195 -3.48 0.83 -1.99
N TRP A 196 -4.53 1.60 -2.26
CA TRP A 196 -5.40 1.39 -3.43
C TRP A 196 -4.63 1.58 -4.74
N ASP A 197 -3.78 2.61 -4.86
CA ASP A 197 -2.93 2.81 -6.04
C ASP A 197 -2.05 1.58 -6.34
N GLN A 198 -1.44 1.00 -5.29
CA GLN A 198 -0.65 -0.22 -5.43
C GLN A 198 -1.50 -1.42 -5.91
N ALA A 199 -2.66 -1.64 -5.29
CA ALA A 199 -3.53 -2.74 -5.65
C ALA A 199 -4.10 -2.60 -7.09
N LEU A 200 -4.48 -1.39 -7.47
CA LEU A 200 -5.00 -1.08 -8.80
C LEU A 200 -3.93 -1.27 -9.88
N LYS A 201 -2.69 -0.80 -9.64
CA LYS A 201 -1.56 -1.04 -10.55
C LYS A 201 -1.28 -2.54 -10.73
N GLN A 202 -1.28 -3.31 -9.66
CA GLN A 202 -1.10 -4.76 -9.76
C GLN A 202 -2.26 -5.44 -10.52
N ALA A 203 -3.48 -4.92 -10.40
CA ALA A 203 -4.64 -5.42 -11.14
C ALA A 203 -4.56 -5.08 -12.64
N GLU A 204 -4.10 -3.88 -13.01
CA GLU A 204 -3.90 -3.50 -14.42
C GLU A 204 -2.92 -4.41 -15.17
N HIS A 205 -1.94 -4.98 -14.47
CA HIS A 205 -0.95 -5.92 -15.05
C HIS A 205 -1.47 -7.37 -15.10
N ALA A 206 -2.71 -7.64 -14.71
CA ALA A 206 -3.25 -8.99 -14.81
C ALA A 206 -3.42 -9.39 -16.28
N LYS A 207 -2.99 -10.62 -16.60
CA LYS A 207 -3.10 -11.15 -17.96
C LYS A 207 -4.57 -11.44 -18.31
N GLN A 208 -4.94 -11.23 -19.58
CA GLN A 208 -6.26 -11.61 -20.12
C GLN A 208 -7.43 -10.93 -19.40
N LEU A 209 -7.28 -9.66 -19.03
CA LEU A 209 -8.41 -8.86 -18.59
C LEU A 209 -9.43 -8.70 -19.73
N SER A 210 -10.71 -8.91 -19.42
CA SER A 210 -11.78 -8.51 -20.32
C SER A 210 -12.09 -7.02 -20.22
N ASP A 211 -12.76 -6.45 -21.23
CA ASP A 211 -13.16 -5.04 -21.22
C ASP A 211 -13.98 -4.67 -19.96
N PRO A 212 -14.99 -5.48 -19.53
CA PRO A 212 -15.69 -5.19 -18.28
C PRO A 212 -14.79 -5.16 -17.03
N GLN A 213 -13.78 -6.06 -16.96
CA GLN A 213 -12.85 -6.12 -15.84
C GLN A 213 -11.90 -4.90 -15.84
N THR A 214 -11.42 -4.50 -17.01
CA THR A 214 -10.61 -3.29 -17.17
C THR A 214 -11.43 -2.05 -16.78
N LEU A 215 -12.68 -1.96 -17.22
CA LEU A 215 -13.59 -0.88 -16.83
C LEU A 215 -13.78 -0.82 -15.29
N ASP A 216 -13.90 -1.97 -14.63
CA ASP A 216 -14.04 -2.01 -13.17
C ASP A 216 -12.79 -1.49 -12.45
N ILE A 217 -11.59 -1.79 -12.95
CA ILE A 217 -10.34 -1.24 -12.40
C ILE A 217 -10.37 0.30 -12.51
N TYR A 218 -10.74 0.84 -13.66
CA TYR A 218 -10.81 2.29 -13.86
C TYR A 218 -11.92 2.95 -13.04
N ARG A 219 -13.07 2.30 -12.86
CA ARG A 219 -14.12 2.75 -11.93
C ARG A 219 -13.59 2.82 -10.48
N LEU A 220 -12.86 1.80 -10.05
CA LEU A 220 -12.25 1.80 -8.72
C LEU A 220 -11.14 2.86 -8.59
N LYS A 221 -10.33 3.10 -9.64
CA LYS A 221 -9.39 4.26 -9.65
C LYS A 221 -10.12 5.58 -9.44
N TYR A 222 -11.24 5.76 -10.15
CA TYR A 222 -12.07 6.96 -10.01
C TYR A 222 -12.65 7.12 -8.60
N LEU A 223 -13.25 6.06 -8.06
CA LEU A 223 -13.93 6.05 -6.77
C LEU A 223 -12.96 6.21 -5.58
N THR A 224 -11.73 5.71 -5.70
CA THR A 224 -10.70 5.78 -4.66
C THR A 224 -9.79 7.02 -4.79
N GLY A 225 -10.07 7.91 -5.75
CA GLY A 225 -9.25 9.11 -6.00
C GLY A 225 -7.91 8.82 -6.67
N ASN A 226 -7.76 7.66 -7.31
CA ASN A 226 -6.54 7.22 -7.98
C ASN A 226 -6.56 7.42 -9.49
N LEU A 227 -7.61 8.02 -10.04
CA LEU A 227 -7.64 8.44 -11.43
C LEU A 227 -6.82 9.73 -11.57
N LYS A 228 -5.68 9.66 -12.27
CA LYS A 228 -4.70 10.74 -12.33
C LYS A 228 -4.52 11.24 -13.76
N GLY A 229 -4.71 12.56 -13.92
CA GLY A 229 -4.45 13.22 -15.20
C GLY A 229 -5.53 13.02 -16.26
N ALA A 230 -5.43 13.83 -17.32
CA ALA A 230 -6.41 13.89 -18.40
C ALA A 230 -6.60 12.55 -19.12
N ASP A 231 -5.50 11.85 -19.40
CA ASP A 231 -5.54 10.63 -20.21
C ASP A 231 -6.35 9.51 -19.54
N GLU A 232 -6.26 9.36 -18.22
CA GLU A 232 -7.06 8.36 -17.50
C GLU A 232 -8.54 8.72 -17.46
N TYR A 233 -8.90 10.01 -17.34
CA TYR A 233 -10.28 10.47 -17.47
C TYR A 233 -10.83 10.23 -18.88
N PHE A 234 -10.04 10.48 -19.92
CA PHE A 234 -10.38 10.13 -21.29
C PHE A 234 -10.61 8.63 -21.45
N MET A 235 -9.69 7.82 -20.96
CA MET A 235 -9.78 6.36 -21.07
C MET A 235 -11.05 5.82 -20.40
N LEU A 236 -11.30 6.20 -19.15
CA LEU A 236 -12.51 5.78 -18.45
C LEU A 236 -13.78 6.22 -19.18
N SER A 237 -13.83 7.48 -19.64
CA SER A 237 -14.99 7.99 -20.38
C SER A 237 -15.24 7.25 -21.68
N GLN A 238 -14.19 6.92 -22.44
CA GLN A 238 -14.29 6.14 -23.68
C GLN A 238 -14.76 4.71 -23.40
N MET A 239 -14.25 4.06 -22.36
CA MET A 239 -14.71 2.72 -21.95
C MET A 239 -16.19 2.73 -21.56
N LEU A 240 -16.65 3.72 -20.83
CA LEU A 240 -18.06 3.88 -20.44
C LEU A 240 -18.96 4.13 -21.64
N ILE A 241 -18.53 4.95 -22.60
CA ILE A 241 -19.24 5.19 -23.86
C ILE A 241 -19.34 3.89 -24.67
N ALA A 242 -18.26 3.13 -24.78
CA ALA A 242 -18.24 1.84 -25.47
C ALA A 242 -19.14 0.80 -24.78
N ALA A 243 -19.17 0.79 -23.45
CA ALA A 243 -20.05 -0.05 -22.65
C ALA A 243 -21.51 0.42 -22.65
N ARG A 244 -21.82 1.55 -23.26
CA ARG A 244 -23.15 2.20 -23.32
C ARG A 244 -23.68 2.67 -21.96
N VAL A 245 -22.80 3.05 -21.05
CA VAL A 245 -23.18 3.63 -19.74
C VAL A 245 -22.97 5.15 -19.83
N GLN A 246 -23.81 5.80 -20.63
CA GLN A 246 -23.58 7.17 -21.08
C GLN A 246 -23.71 8.20 -19.95
N ASN A 247 -24.62 7.99 -19.02
CA ASN A 247 -24.82 8.89 -17.87
C ASN A 247 -23.60 8.85 -16.92
N GLU A 248 -23.01 7.67 -16.68
CA GLU A 248 -21.77 7.55 -15.91
C GLU A 248 -20.61 8.21 -16.66
N ALA A 249 -20.51 8.04 -17.99
CA ALA A 249 -19.50 8.70 -18.81
C ALA A 249 -19.59 10.22 -18.70
N ALA A 250 -20.79 10.79 -18.79
CA ALA A 250 -21.01 12.22 -18.63
C ALA A 250 -20.55 12.72 -17.25
N ALA A 251 -20.89 12.01 -16.18
CA ALA A 251 -20.49 12.35 -14.81
C ALA A 251 -18.95 12.33 -14.62
N VAL A 252 -18.25 11.35 -15.21
CA VAL A 252 -16.79 11.27 -15.20
C VAL A 252 -16.17 12.44 -15.94
N VAL A 253 -16.68 12.76 -17.14
CA VAL A 253 -16.20 13.90 -17.93
C VAL A 253 -16.40 15.23 -17.19
N ASP A 254 -17.59 15.44 -16.64
CA ASP A 254 -17.93 16.67 -15.89
C ASP A 254 -16.99 16.83 -14.69
N LYS A 255 -16.67 15.76 -13.96
CA LYS A 255 -15.72 15.82 -12.86
C LYS A 255 -14.29 16.13 -13.33
N GLY A 256 -13.86 15.58 -14.47
CA GLY A 256 -12.57 15.91 -15.09
C GLY A 256 -12.46 17.37 -15.51
N VAL A 257 -13.55 17.94 -16.03
CA VAL A 257 -13.65 19.38 -16.37
C VAL A 257 -13.61 20.26 -15.12
N GLN A 258 -14.39 19.91 -14.08
CA GLN A 258 -14.37 20.61 -12.79
C GLN A 258 -13.01 20.60 -12.11
N ALA A 259 -12.30 19.48 -12.22
CA ALA A 259 -10.92 19.31 -11.73
C ALA A 259 -9.86 20.03 -12.60
N LYS A 260 -10.28 20.71 -13.68
CA LYS A 260 -9.39 21.38 -14.66
C LYS A 260 -8.37 20.45 -15.30
N LEU A 261 -8.69 19.17 -15.41
CA LEU A 261 -7.89 18.17 -16.10
C LEU A 261 -8.28 18.07 -17.57
N LEU A 262 -9.56 18.23 -17.88
CA LEU A 262 -10.12 18.17 -19.23
C LEU A 262 -10.43 19.59 -19.73
N VAL A 263 -9.40 20.28 -20.26
CA VAL A 263 -9.49 21.70 -20.63
C VAL A 263 -9.30 22.00 -22.12
N ASP A 264 -8.79 21.06 -22.89
CA ASP A 264 -8.46 21.25 -24.31
C ASP A 264 -9.68 21.06 -25.23
N ALA A 265 -9.51 21.35 -26.54
CA ALA A 265 -10.57 21.22 -27.54
C ALA A 265 -11.08 19.76 -27.69
N ARG A 266 -10.22 18.75 -27.42
CA ARG A 266 -10.60 17.34 -27.42
C ARG A 266 -11.52 17.04 -26.25
N ALA A 267 -11.21 17.58 -25.06
CA ALA A 267 -12.03 17.45 -23.87
C ALA A 267 -13.41 18.10 -24.05
N GLN A 268 -13.46 19.27 -24.66
CA GLN A 268 -14.72 19.96 -24.96
C GLN A 268 -15.62 19.13 -25.90
N ARG A 269 -15.05 18.53 -26.94
CA ARG A 269 -15.79 17.63 -27.84
C ARG A 269 -16.30 16.39 -27.13
N LEU A 270 -15.47 15.79 -26.27
CA LEU A 270 -15.87 14.64 -25.46
C LEU A 270 -17.00 14.99 -24.50
N ALA A 271 -16.92 16.14 -23.85
CA ALA A 271 -17.99 16.64 -22.96
C ALA A 271 -19.31 16.86 -23.70
N GLY A 272 -19.28 17.46 -24.88
CA GLY A 272 -20.46 17.64 -25.73
C GLY A 272 -21.09 16.30 -26.14
N LEU A 273 -20.24 15.34 -26.58
CA LEU A 273 -20.68 13.99 -26.95
C LEU A 273 -21.27 13.23 -25.77
N ALA A 274 -20.58 13.20 -24.62
CA ALA A 274 -21.05 12.50 -23.44
C ALA A 274 -22.38 13.04 -22.94
N LYS A 275 -22.55 14.36 -22.92
CA LYS A 275 -23.78 15.02 -22.51
C LYS A 275 -24.95 14.70 -23.45
N LYS A 276 -24.71 14.74 -24.77
CA LYS A 276 -25.73 14.33 -25.76
C LYS A 276 -26.12 12.87 -25.58
N ASN A 277 -25.14 11.98 -25.49
CA ASN A 277 -25.40 10.55 -25.35
C ASN A 277 -26.16 10.23 -24.05
N ALA A 278 -25.84 10.92 -22.94
CA ALA A 278 -26.55 10.73 -21.67
C ALA A 278 -28.02 11.18 -21.76
N ALA A 279 -28.29 12.27 -22.48
CA ALA A 279 -29.65 12.73 -22.73
C ALA A 279 -30.43 11.70 -23.58
N ASP A 280 -29.82 11.18 -24.65
CA ASP A 280 -30.40 10.15 -25.52
C ASP A 280 -30.69 8.83 -24.76
N GLU A 281 -29.74 8.39 -23.91
CA GLU A 281 -29.91 7.23 -23.04
C GLU A 281 -31.07 7.44 -22.07
N SER A 282 -31.14 8.59 -21.39
CA SER A 282 -32.20 8.91 -20.44
C SER A 282 -33.61 8.94 -21.10
N ALA A 283 -33.70 9.47 -22.32
CA ALA A 283 -34.93 9.49 -23.07
C ALA A 283 -35.42 8.09 -23.50
N ASN A 284 -34.50 7.16 -23.75
CA ASN A 284 -34.78 5.86 -24.33
C ASN A 284 -34.76 4.69 -23.34
N ILE A 285 -34.29 4.88 -22.09
CA ILE A 285 -34.01 3.79 -21.15
C ILE A 285 -35.23 2.89 -20.84
N ASN A 286 -36.42 3.47 -20.72
CA ASN A 286 -37.63 2.68 -20.45
C ASN A 286 -38.02 1.78 -21.64
N LYS A 287 -37.80 2.25 -22.88
CA LYS A 287 -38.00 1.45 -24.10
C LYS A 287 -36.92 0.34 -24.19
N ALA A 288 -35.64 0.67 -23.84
CA ALA A 288 -34.56 -0.29 -23.78
C ALA A 288 -34.87 -1.41 -22.78
N LEU A 289 -35.34 -1.06 -21.57
CA LEU A 289 -35.74 -2.02 -20.55
C LEU A 289 -36.90 -2.93 -21.02
N ALA A 290 -37.92 -2.36 -21.66
CA ALA A 290 -39.03 -3.13 -22.19
C ALA A 290 -38.59 -4.12 -23.31
N THR A 291 -37.60 -3.71 -24.12
CA THR A 291 -37.00 -4.57 -25.14
C THR A 291 -36.15 -5.67 -24.50
N ALA A 292 -35.29 -5.34 -23.53
CA ALA A 292 -34.42 -6.28 -22.81
C ALA A 292 -35.23 -7.36 -22.07
N LYS A 293 -36.39 -7.01 -21.53
CA LYS A 293 -37.33 -7.99 -20.92
C LYS A 293 -37.74 -9.12 -21.87
N LYS A 294 -37.79 -8.84 -23.18
CA LYS A 294 -38.10 -9.83 -24.21
C LYS A 294 -36.85 -10.53 -24.76
N GLY A 295 -35.68 -9.97 -24.51
CA GLY A 295 -34.37 -10.46 -24.96
C GLY A 295 -33.74 -11.48 -24.02
N SER A 296 -32.40 -11.56 -24.07
CA SER A 296 -31.57 -12.44 -23.28
C SER A 296 -31.35 -11.94 -21.83
N GLY A 297 -30.73 -12.78 -20.96
CA GLY A 297 -30.29 -12.36 -19.65
C GLY A 297 -29.18 -11.31 -19.72
N ASP A 298 -28.29 -11.42 -20.71
CA ASP A 298 -27.21 -10.44 -20.92
C ASP A 298 -27.79 -9.05 -21.30
N ASP A 299 -28.87 -8.96 -22.07
CA ASP A 299 -29.54 -7.70 -22.39
C ASP A 299 -30.08 -7.01 -21.14
N LEU A 300 -30.66 -7.80 -20.22
CA LEU A 300 -31.17 -7.28 -18.96
C LEU A 300 -30.06 -6.79 -18.04
N VAL A 301 -28.94 -7.50 -17.94
CA VAL A 301 -27.77 -7.06 -17.16
C VAL A 301 -27.22 -5.76 -17.73
N LYS A 302 -27.12 -5.63 -19.04
CA LYS A 302 -26.65 -4.43 -19.72
C LYS A 302 -27.53 -3.21 -19.43
N VAL A 303 -28.83 -3.33 -19.61
CA VAL A 303 -29.76 -2.24 -19.27
C VAL A 303 -29.76 -1.94 -17.78
N GLY A 304 -29.55 -2.94 -16.92
CA GLY A 304 -29.35 -2.73 -15.49
C GLY A 304 -28.08 -1.92 -15.18
N GLU A 305 -27.01 -2.09 -15.95
CA GLU A 305 -25.79 -1.28 -15.81
C GLU A 305 -26.04 0.18 -16.27
N GLU A 306 -26.75 0.39 -17.38
CA GLU A 306 -27.19 1.72 -17.84
C GLU A 306 -28.03 2.43 -16.77
N LEU A 307 -29.02 1.72 -16.18
CA LEU A 307 -29.85 2.23 -15.06
C LEU A 307 -29.02 2.59 -13.83
N SER A 308 -28.00 1.80 -13.50
CA SER A 308 -27.07 2.10 -12.41
C SER A 308 -26.31 3.39 -12.67
N GLY A 309 -25.81 3.60 -13.89
CA GLY A 309 -25.13 4.82 -14.32
C GLY A 309 -26.00 6.08 -14.23
N MET A 310 -27.31 5.91 -14.31
CA MET A 310 -28.32 6.97 -14.15
C MET A 310 -28.75 7.20 -12.69
N GLY A 311 -28.23 6.41 -11.73
CA GLY A 311 -28.68 6.44 -10.35
C GLY A 311 -30.00 5.76 -10.07
N ARG A 312 -30.62 5.07 -11.06
CA ARG A 312 -31.85 4.30 -10.92
C ARG A 312 -31.59 2.91 -10.35
N TYR A 313 -30.98 2.88 -9.18
CA TYR A 313 -30.41 1.66 -8.59
C TYR A 313 -31.44 0.57 -8.27
N ALA A 314 -32.67 0.94 -7.85
CA ALA A 314 -33.73 -0.06 -7.61
C ALA A 314 -34.12 -0.79 -8.90
N ASP A 315 -34.36 -0.04 -9.97
CA ASP A 315 -34.67 -0.60 -11.28
C ASP A 315 -33.52 -1.44 -11.84
N ALA A 316 -32.27 -1.00 -11.60
CA ALA A 316 -31.05 -1.72 -11.98
C ALA A 316 -30.97 -3.08 -11.30
N VAL A 317 -31.19 -3.12 -9.97
CA VAL A 317 -31.19 -4.36 -9.17
C VAL A 317 -32.22 -5.36 -9.75
N ASP A 318 -33.44 -4.89 -10.02
CA ASP A 318 -34.50 -5.76 -10.55
C ASP A 318 -34.16 -6.28 -11.95
N ALA A 319 -33.67 -5.42 -12.85
CA ALA A 319 -33.25 -5.81 -14.18
C ALA A 319 -32.12 -6.83 -14.17
N ILE A 320 -31.07 -6.59 -13.37
CA ILE A 320 -29.89 -7.48 -13.27
C ILE A 320 -30.30 -8.83 -12.65
N LYS A 321 -31.10 -8.84 -11.58
CA LYS A 321 -31.62 -10.09 -10.99
C LYS A 321 -32.41 -10.90 -11.99
N ALA A 322 -33.29 -10.26 -12.74
CA ALA A 322 -34.07 -10.92 -13.79
C ALA A 322 -33.15 -11.47 -14.90
N GLY A 323 -32.10 -10.73 -15.26
CA GLY A 323 -31.11 -11.17 -16.24
C GLY A 323 -30.35 -12.42 -15.76
N ILE A 324 -29.86 -12.41 -14.53
CA ILE A 324 -29.18 -13.57 -13.92
C ILE A 324 -30.12 -14.79 -13.89
N ALA A 325 -31.39 -14.61 -13.53
CA ALA A 325 -32.37 -15.69 -13.48
C ALA A 325 -32.68 -16.28 -14.88
N LYS A 326 -32.63 -15.48 -15.95
CA LYS A 326 -32.74 -15.96 -17.33
C LYS A 326 -31.50 -16.71 -17.84
N GLY A 327 -30.35 -16.55 -17.15
CA GLY A 327 -29.06 -17.07 -17.58
C GLY A 327 -28.28 -16.05 -18.38
N VAL A 328 -26.99 -15.91 -17.99
CA VAL A 328 -26.03 -14.97 -18.58
C VAL A 328 -24.76 -15.71 -18.99
N LYS A 329 -24.05 -15.18 -19.99
CA LYS A 329 -22.78 -15.77 -20.45
C LYS A 329 -21.68 -15.57 -19.42
N ASP A 330 -21.56 -14.37 -18.84
CA ASP A 330 -20.59 -14.02 -17.80
C ASP A 330 -21.31 -13.80 -16.47
N SER A 331 -21.44 -14.90 -15.70
CA SER A 331 -22.08 -14.87 -14.39
C SER A 331 -21.30 -14.07 -13.35
N ASP A 332 -19.96 -14.05 -13.45
CA ASP A 332 -19.10 -13.33 -12.51
C ASP A 332 -19.29 -11.83 -12.69
N ASN A 333 -19.25 -11.34 -13.93
CA ASN A 333 -19.51 -9.95 -14.23
C ASN A 333 -20.94 -9.54 -13.83
N ALA A 334 -21.95 -10.35 -14.14
CA ALA A 334 -23.35 -10.05 -13.78
C ALA A 334 -23.53 -9.91 -12.25
N GLN A 335 -22.85 -10.74 -11.45
CA GLN A 335 -22.87 -10.61 -9.99
C GLN A 335 -22.15 -9.36 -9.50
N VAL A 336 -21.04 -8.95 -10.13
CA VAL A 336 -20.37 -7.67 -9.83
C VAL A 336 -21.28 -6.49 -10.15
N ARG A 337 -21.96 -6.48 -11.34
CA ARG A 337 -22.94 -5.44 -11.69
C ARG A 337 -24.08 -5.39 -10.67
N LEU A 338 -24.60 -6.55 -10.24
CA LEU A 338 -25.62 -6.62 -9.20
C LEU A 338 -25.14 -6.00 -7.89
N ALA A 339 -23.92 -6.30 -7.48
CA ALA A 339 -23.35 -5.76 -6.26
C ALA A 339 -23.20 -4.23 -6.31
N VAL A 340 -22.74 -3.67 -7.43
CA VAL A 340 -22.63 -2.23 -7.64
C VAL A 340 -24.01 -1.55 -7.55
N ALA A 341 -25.01 -2.13 -8.21
CA ALA A 341 -26.40 -1.63 -8.15
C ALA A 341 -26.98 -1.71 -6.73
N LEU A 342 -26.78 -2.82 -6.02
CA LEU A 342 -27.21 -2.99 -4.62
C LEU A 342 -26.54 -1.98 -3.69
N TYR A 343 -25.24 -1.73 -3.88
CA TYR A 343 -24.53 -0.72 -3.10
C TYR A 343 -25.09 0.69 -3.35
N GLY A 344 -25.34 1.06 -4.60
CA GLY A 344 -26.01 2.30 -4.96
C GLY A 344 -27.41 2.42 -4.35
N ALA A 345 -28.15 1.31 -4.29
CA ALA A 345 -29.46 1.20 -3.62
C ALA A 345 -29.36 1.19 -2.08
N LYS A 346 -28.19 1.42 -1.48
CA LYS A 346 -27.94 1.39 -0.03
C LYS A 346 -28.15 0.01 0.63
N GLN A 347 -28.09 -1.06 -0.15
CA GLN A 347 -28.22 -2.45 0.30
C GLN A 347 -26.83 -3.10 0.48
N LYS A 348 -25.98 -2.49 1.28
CA LYS A 348 -24.56 -2.88 1.49
C LYS A 348 -24.38 -4.37 1.83
N PRO A 349 -25.14 -4.98 2.78
CA PRO A 349 -24.99 -6.42 3.08
C PRO A 349 -25.28 -7.32 1.88
N ALA A 350 -26.30 -7.00 1.09
CA ALA A 350 -26.65 -7.76 -0.11
C ALA A 350 -25.60 -7.60 -1.22
N ALA A 351 -25.05 -6.40 -1.38
CA ALA A 351 -23.95 -6.14 -2.30
C ALA A 351 -22.72 -7.00 -1.98
N VAL A 352 -22.31 -7.02 -0.71
CA VAL A 352 -21.19 -7.87 -0.23
C VAL A 352 -21.49 -9.34 -0.48
N SER A 353 -22.72 -9.81 -0.17
CA SER A 353 -23.12 -11.20 -0.42
C SER A 353 -23.03 -11.61 -1.89
N ALA A 354 -23.38 -10.71 -2.82
CA ALA A 354 -23.26 -10.97 -4.25
C ALA A 354 -21.79 -11.13 -4.69
N LEU A 355 -20.90 -10.29 -4.14
CA LEU A 355 -19.46 -10.39 -4.41
C LEU A 355 -18.82 -11.63 -3.77
N ASP A 356 -19.22 -11.99 -2.55
CA ASP A 356 -18.71 -13.19 -1.86
C ASP A 356 -19.01 -14.48 -2.64
N LYS A 357 -20.12 -14.53 -3.41
CA LYS A 357 -20.39 -15.65 -4.35
C LYS A 357 -19.30 -15.74 -5.42
N VAL A 358 -18.91 -14.61 -6.03
CA VAL A 358 -17.86 -14.59 -7.06
C VAL A 358 -16.50 -14.92 -6.44
N ILE A 359 -16.19 -14.37 -5.28
CA ILE A 359 -14.92 -14.63 -4.58
C ILE A 359 -14.75 -16.13 -4.30
N LYS A 360 -15.82 -16.80 -3.84
CA LYS A 360 -15.78 -18.23 -3.47
C LYS A 360 -15.81 -19.14 -4.69
N SER A 361 -16.71 -18.90 -5.64
CA SER A 361 -17.05 -19.82 -6.72
C SER A 361 -16.98 -19.23 -8.13
N GLY A 362 -16.41 -18.03 -8.30
CA GLY A 362 -16.23 -17.40 -9.61
C GLY A 362 -15.37 -18.26 -10.54
N LYS A 363 -15.65 -18.16 -11.84
CA LYS A 363 -15.06 -19.02 -12.86
C LYS A 363 -13.64 -18.62 -13.22
N THR A 364 -13.28 -17.35 -13.08
CA THR A 364 -11.97 -16.84 -13.50
C THR A 364 -11.20 -16.19 -12.35
N PRO A 365 -9.87 -16.32 -12.33
CA PRO A 365 -9.03 -15.60 -11.34
C PRO A 365 -9.23 -14.08 -11.37
N ASN A 366 -9.38 -13.51 -12.56
CA ASN A 366 -9.62 -12.06 -12.73
C ASN A 366 -11.00 -11.65 -12.21
N GLY A 367 -12.06 -12.46 -12.47
CA GLY A 367 -13.37 -12.21 -11.90
C GLY A 367 -13.38 -12.20 -10.38
N LYS A 368 -12.67 -13.16 -9.75
CA LYS A 368 -12.50 -13.20 -8.30
C LYS A 368 -11.75 -11.98 -7.78
N MET A 369 -10.67 -11.58 -8.44
CA MET A 369 -9.90 -10.38 -8.09
C MET A 369 -10.77 -9.12 -8.14
N ILE A 370 -11.50 -8.89 -9.21
CA ILE A 370 -12.42 -7.75 -9.36
C ILE A 370 -13.48 -7.76 -8.24
N ALA A 371 -14.08 -8.92 -7.96
CA ALA A 371 -15.05 -9.04 -6.87
C ALA A 371 -14.43 -8.74 -5.49
N GLN A 372 -13.19 -9.17 -5.23
CA GLN A 372 -12.46 -8.83 -4.00
C GLN A 372 -12.22 -7.32 -3.89
N MET A 373 -11.80 -6.66 -4.95
CA MET A 373 -11.58 -5.22 -4.97
C MET A 373 -12.87 -4.45 -4.70
N TRP A 374 -13.96 -4.78 -5.37
CA TRP A 374 -15.27 -4.18 -5.11
C TRP A 374 -15.76 -4.46 -3.68
N SER A 375 -15.55 -5.68 -3.17
CA SER A 375 -15.91 -6.02 -1.78
C SER A 375 -15.14 -5.17 -0.77
N LEU A 376 -13.82 -4.98 -0.98
CA LEU A 376 -13.00 -4.11 -0.15
C LEU A 376 -13.49 -2.65 -0.22
N TYR A 377 -13.79 -2.15 -1.42
CA TYR A 377 -14.32 -0.81 -1.58
C TYR A 377 -15.64 -0.63 -0.82
N ILE A 378 -16.60 -1.50 -1.07
CA ILE A 378 -17.93 -1.43 -0.46
C ILE A 378 -17.88 -1.58 1.08
N ARG A 379 -17.01 -2.43 1.61
CA ARG A 379 -16.88 -2.63 3.06
C ARG A 379 -16.31 -1.40 3.76
N ASN A 380 -15.48 -0.61 3.09
CA ASN A 380 -14.81 0.55 3.67
C ASN A 380 -15.56 1.88 3.47
N HIS A 381 -16.60 1.89 2.65
CA HIS A 381 -17.46 3.06 2.38
C HIS A 381 -18.93 2.72 2.65
#